data_638c0460bae38703f6cad340f9f48f57
#
_entry.id   638c0460bae38703f6cad340f9f48f57
#
_cell.length_a   1.000
_cell.length_b   1.000
_cell.length_c   1.000
_cell.angle_alpha   90.00
_cell.angle_beta   90.00
_cell.angle_gamma   90.00
#
_symmetry.space_group_name_H-M   'P 1'
#
loop_
_entity.id
_entity.type
_entity.pdbx_description
1 polymer ?
#
loop_
_entity_poly.entity_id
_entity_poly.type
_entity_poly.pdbx_seq_one_letter_code
_entity_poly.pdbx_strand_id
1 'polypeptide(L)' 'MPYIMAVDLGGTNCRFAGFTLDKGILSLHRMGKRKTEELPDTGALISACGTALDRHPRTADAFVVGMAGPVADPLKA' A
#
# COMPACT_ATOMS: atom_id res chain seq x y z
N MET A 1 1.30 19.46 -2.65
CA MET A 1 1.11 18.63 -1.45
C MET A 1 1.80 17.30 -1.62
N PRO A 2 2.58 16.84 -0.64
CA PRO A 2 3.14 15.50 -0.70
C PRO A 2 2.05 14.43 -0.81
N TYR A 3 2.35 13.40 -1.57
CA TYR A 3 1.45 12.25 -1.75
C TYR A 3 2.16 10.99 -1.26
N ILE A 4 1.49 10.26 -0.40
CA ILE A 4 2.03 9.06 0.21
C ILE A 4 1.18 7.87 -0.20
N MET A 5 1.82 6.85 -0.74
CA MET A 5 1.19 5.58 -1.05
C MET A 5 1.57 4.55 0.00
N ALA A 6 0.60 3.85 0.52
CA ALA A 6 0.81 2.78 1.48
C ALA A 6 0.18 1.49 0.96
N VAL A 7 0.91 0.41 1.10
CA VAL A 7 0.46 -0.92 0.72
C VAL A 7 0.55 -1.83 1.94
N ASP A 8 -0.56 -2.49 2.24
CA ASP A 8 -0.61 -3.52 3.27
C ASP A 8 -0.77 -4.87 2.59
N LEU A 9 0.33 -5.60 2.47
CA LEU A 9 0.37 -6.89 1.80
C LEU A 9 0.11 -8.02 2.79
N GLY A 10 -1.13 -8.46 2.84
CA GLY A 10 -1.53 -9.58 3.68
C GLY A 10 -1.45 -10.92 2.95
N GLY A 11 -1.69 -12.00 3.69
CA GLY A 11 -1.68 -13.35 3.11
C GLY A 11 -2.80 -13.61 2.11
N THR A 12 -3.96 -13.01 2.32
CA THR A 12 -5.13 -13.20 1.46
C THR A 12 -5.46 -11.95 0.64
N ASN A 13 -5.36 -10.78 1.25
CA ASN A 13 -5.71 -9.51 0.61
C ASN A 13 -4.55 -8.53 0.68
N CYS A 14 -4.42 -7.75 -0.37
CA CYS A 14 -3.52 -6.61 -0.43
C CYS A 14 -4.35 -5.34 -0.48
N ARG A 15 -4.07 -4.40 0.40
CA ARG A 15 -4.78 -3.12 0.47
C ARG A 15 -3.86 -1.99 0.08
N PHE A 16 -4.43 -1.03 -0.65
CA PHE A 16 -3.73 0.16 -1.11
C PHE A 16 -4.40 1.38 -0.53
N ALA A 17 -3.61 2.35 -0.11
CA ALA A 17 -4.13 3.63 0.35
C ALA A 17 -3.24 4.75 -0.16
N GLY A 18 -3.86 5.83 -0.62
CA GLY A 18 -3.19 7.05 -1.00
C GLY A 18 -3.57 8.17 -0.04
N PHE A 19 -2.58 8.90 0.43
CA PHE A 19 -2.76 10.00 1.36
C PHE A 19 -2.14 11.27 0.83
N THR A 20 -2.74 12.40 1.14
CA THR A 20 -2.12 13.70 0.96
C THR A 20 -1.70 14.25 2.31
N LEU A 21 -0.57 14.95 2.34
CA LEU A 21 -0.09 15.59 3.56
C LEU A 21 -0.11 17.10 3.34
N ASP A 22 -0.86 17.81 4.17
CA ASP A 22 -0.97 19.26 4.10
C ASP A 22 -0.89 19.85 5.51
N LYS A 23 0.11 20.70 5.74
CA LYS A 23 0.34 21.38 7.02
C LYS A 23 0.36 20.41 8.20
N GLY A 24 1.00 19.26 8.02
CA GLY A 24 1.10 18.23 9.05
C GLY A 24 -0.15 17.38 9.22
N ILE A 25 -1.18 17.59 8.39
CA ILE A 25 -2.40 16.79 8.42
C ILE A 25 -2.39 15.78 7.31
N LEU A 26 -2.50 14.50 7.67
CA LEU A 26 -2.57 13.39 6.73
C LEU A 26 -4.04 13.10 6.41
N SER A 27 -4.40 13.18 5.14
CA SER A 27 -5.77 12.96 4.69
C SER A 27 -5.82 11.78 3.73
N LEU A 28 -6.76 10.88 3.93
CA LEU A 28 -6.98 9.76 3.03
C LEU A 28 -7.58 10.27 1.73
N HIS A 29 -6.89 9.99 0.62
CA HIS A 29 -7.34 10.41 -0.71
C HIS A 29 -8.11 9.30 -1.41
N ARG A 30 -7.58 8.07 -1.39
CA ARG A 30 -8.16 6.96 -2.12
C ARG A 30 -7.72 5.63 -1.52
N MET A 31 -8.55 4.61 -1.67
CA MET A 31 -8.27 3.25 -1.22
C MET A 31 -8.59 2.24 -2.31
N GLY A 32 -7.91 1.12 -2.26
CA GLY A 32 -8.20 -0.02 -3.13
C GLY A 32 -7.83 -1.32 -2.47
N LYS A 33 -8.28 -2.42 -3.04
CA LYS A 33 -8.01 -3.76 -2.55
C LYS A 33 -7.90 -4.75 -3.71
N ARG A 34 -6.97 -5.70 -3.58
CA ARG A 34 -6.82 -6.84 -4.49
C ARG A 34 -6.56 -8.10 -3.68
N LYS A 35 -6.85 -9.25 -4.26
CA LYS A 35 -6.41 -10.51 -3.67
C LYS A 35 -4.91 -10.68 -3.87
N THR A 36 -4.21 -11.08 -2.83
CA THR A 36 -2.77 -11.26 -2.88
C THR A 36 -2.34 -12.25 -3.97
N GLU A 37 -3.15 -13.28 -4.22
CA GLU A 37 -2.87 -14.27 -5.27
C GLU A 37 -2.85 -13.68 -6.68
N GLU A 38 -3.45 -12.51 -6.89
CA GLU A 38 -3.43 -11.80 -8.15
C GLU A 38 -2.15 -10.98 -8.36
N LEU A 39 -1.28 -10.95 -7.35
CA LEU A 39 -0.08 -10.12 -7.32
C LEU A 39 1.17 -11.00 -7.14
N PRO A 40 1.53 -11.79 -8.19
CA PRO A 40 2.61 -12.76 -8.07
C PRO A 40 4.00 -12.16 -7.93
N ASP A 41 4.18 -10.92 -8.33
CA ASP A 41 5.48 -10.24 -8.28
C ASP A 41 5.35 -8.75 -8.01
N THR A 42 6.48 -8.10 -7.82
CA THR A 42 6.55 -6.66 -7.54
C THR A 42 5.95 -5.82 -8.66
N GLY A 43 6.16 -6.21 -9.90
CA GLY A 43 5.60 -5.51 -11.06
C GLY A 43 4.07 -5.51 -11.03
N ALA A 44 3.47 -6.66 -10.73
CA ALA A 44 2.02 -6.77 -10.60
C ALA A 44 1.49 -5.92 -9.43
N LEU A 45 2.22 -5.89 -8.31
CA LEU A 45 1.87 -5.09 -7.14
C LEU A 45 1.88 -3.60 -7.48
N ILE A 46 2.92 -3.11 -8.12
CA ILE A 46 3.05 -1.70 -8.51
C ILE A 46 1.96 -1.31 -9.50
N SER A 47 1.69 -2.16 -10.49
CA SER A 47 0.65 -1.93 -11.47
C SER A 47 -0.73 -1.86 -10.83
N ALA A 48 -1.04 -2.79 -9.92
CA ALA A 48 -2.32 -2.81 -9.21
C ALA A 48 -2.48 -1.57 -8.32
N CYS A 49 -1.41 -1.17 -7.64
CA CYS A 49 -1.41 0.03 -6.81
C CYS A 49 -1.70 1.28 -7.65
N GLY A 50 -1.04 1.42 -8.78
CA GLY A 50 -1.26 2.55 -9.69
C GLY A 50 -2.69 2.59 -10.23
N THR A 51 -3.26 1.44 -10.57
CA THR A 51 -4.64 1.35 -11.03
C THR A 51 -5.63 1.66 -9.91
N ALA A 52 -5.42 1.09 -8.74
CA ALA A 52 -6.32 1.28 -7.60
C ALA A 52 -6.34 2.73 -7.12
N LEU A 53 -5.20 3.40 -7.13
CA LEU A 53 -5.06 4.77 -6.63
C LEU A 53 -5.12 5.81 -7.75
N ASP A 54 -5.25 5.37 -8.99
CA ASP A 54 -5.28 6.24 -10.18
C ASP A 54 -4.07 7.19 -10.22
N ARG A 55 -2.91 6.66 -9.85
CA ARG A 55 -1.66 7.42 -9.81
C ARG A 55 -0.47 6.48 -9.82
N HIS A 56 0.50 6.72 -10.68
CA HIS A 56 1.69 5.87 -10.76
C HIS A 56 2.52 6.00 -9.46
N PRO A 57 2.97 4.90 -8.86
CA PRO A 57 3.77 4.95 -7.62
C PRO A 57 5.02 5.82 -7.70
N ARG A 58 5.63 5.96 -8.89
CA ARG A 58 6.79 6.82 -9.09
C ARG A 58 6.51 8.29 -8.85
N THR A 59 5.23 8.70 -8.91
CA THR A 59 4.83 10.09 -8.67
C THR A 59 4.56 10.38 -7.20
N ALA A 60 4.58 9.35 -6.35
CA ALA A 60 4.42 9.53 -4.92
C ALA A 60 5.71 10.04 -4.29
N ASP A 61 5.58 10.88 -3.28
CA ASP A 61 6.72 11.36 -2.50
C ASP A 61 7.24 10.31 -1.54
N ALA A 62 6.37 9.39 -1.12
CA ALA A 62 6.74 8.25 -0.30
C ALA A 62 5.91 7.03 -0.68
N PHE A 63 6.53 5.87 -0.68
CA PHE A 63 5.89 4.59 -0.96
C PHE A 63 6.27 3.61 0.16
N VAL A 64 5.27 3.21 0.94
CA VAL A 64 5.47 2.37 2.12
C VAL A 64 4.79 1.03 1.91
N VAL A 65 5.51 -0.05 2.10
CA VAL A 65 4.96 -1.40 2.00
C VAL A 65 5.07 -2.08 3.36
N GLY A 66 3.93 -2.41 3.95
CA GLY A 66 3.86 -3.25 5.12
C GLY A 66 3.59 -4.68 4.68
N MET A 67 4.37 -5.62 5.17
CA MET A 67 4.17 -7.02 4.88
C MET A 67 3.72 -7.74 6.15
N ALA A 68 2.47 -8.22 6.14
CA ALA A 68 2.01 -9.12 7.18
C ALA A 68 2.41 -10.55 6.77
N GLY A 69 3.54 -10.99 7.26
CA GLY A 69 3.91 -12.40 7.21
C GLY A 69 3.26 -13.14 8.38
N PRO A 70 3.48 -14.47 8.49
CA PRO A 70 3.16 -15.16 9.72
C PRO A 70 3.94 -14.49 10.84
N VAL A 71 3.25 -13.68 11.60
CA VAL A 71 3.86 -12.97 12.72
C VAL A 71 4.10 -13.99 13.81
N ALA A 72 5.36 -14.31 14.06
CA ALA A 72 5.71 -14.90 15.34
C ALA A 72 5.31 -13.85 16.39
N ASP A 73 4.34 -14.20 17.22
CA ASP A 73 3.90 -13.32 18.30
C ASP A 73 5.15 -12.99 19.15
N PRO A 74 5.57 -11.73 19.22
CA PRO A 74 6.76 -11.36 19.98
C PRO A 74 6.61 -11.66 21.48
N LEU A 75 5.40 -11.85 21.96
CA LEU A 75 5.14 -12.24 23.33
C LEU A 75 5.27 -13.75 23.56
N LYS A 76 5.33 -14.53 22.47
CA LYS A 76 5.47 -16.00 22.52
C LYS A 76 6.80 -16.49 21.93
N ALA A 77 7.60 -15.59 21.49
CA ALA A 77 8.91 -15.92 20.95
C ALA A 77 9.88 -16.35 22.05
#